data_a856d0ebf6ecc8283132e7388fbc2e44
#
_entry.id   a856d0ebf6ecc8283132e7388fbc2e44
#
_cell.length_a   1.000
_cell.length_b   1.000
_cell.length_c   1.000
_cell.angle_alpha   90.00
_cell.angle_beta   90.00
_cell.angle_gamma   90.00
#
_symmetry.space_group_name_H-M   'P 1'
#
loop_
_entity.id
_entity.type
_entity.pdbx_description
1 polymer ?
#
loop_
_entity_poly.entity_id
_entity_poly.type
_entity_poly.pdbx_seq_one_letter_code
_entity_poly.pdbx_strand_id
1 'polypeptide(L)'
;GLLAQHLLPKFALNWLAQYPDVFASLMYFASGHYDQAGILGEIIQRADQASVANNLGGDINKLHDRPQTSLPKQILIALRHLLTQDLKLNTPGADGWLTQDALWLVSKNVTDKIRAYLMQQGISVASQNSRLFDEMQSHRLIEPTPDDRAVWRCKVATDTWVPNTEFTLLKISP
;
A
#
# COMPACT_ATOMS: atom_id res chain seq x y z
N GLY A 1 1.26 8.63 16.98
CA GLY A 1 2.39 8.97 17.88
C GLY A 1 1.98 9.76 19.11
N LEU A 2 1.27 10.87 18.98
CA LEU A 2 0.84 11.71 20.12
C LEU A 2 -0.08 10.98 21.11
N LEU A 3 -0.99 10.14 20.61
CA LEU A 3 -1.88 9.34 21.48
C LEU A 3 -1.13 8.32 22.33
N ALA A 4 -0.06 7.70 21.81
CA ALA A 4 0.73 6.74 22.55
C ALA A 4 1.46 7.39 23.75
N GLN A 5 1.90 8.64 23.61
CA GLN A 5 2.53 9.38 24.72
C GLN A 5 1.56 9.67 25.88
N HIS A 6 0.27 9.87 25.57
CA HIS A 6 -0.75 10.08 26.60
C HIS A 6 -1.20 8.79 27.29
N LEU A 7 -0.98 7.63 26.66
CA LEU A 7 -1.35 6.34 27.24
C LEU A 7 -0.26 5.74 28.11
N LEU A 8 0.99 6.20 27.98
CA LEU A 8 2.11 5.70 28.78
C LEU A 8 2.21 6.47 30.11
N PRO A 9 2.29 5.79 31.24
CA PRO A 9 2.49 6.44 32.53
C PRO A 9 3.89 7.08 32.59
N LYS A 10 4.03 8.15 33.42
CA LYS A 10 5.28 8.93 33.52
C LYS A 10 6.51 8.07 33.84
N PHE A 11 6.37 7.03 34.66
CA PHE A 11 7.49 6.15 34.97
C PHE A 11 7.99 5.37 33.75
N ALA A 12 7.08 4.94 32.86
CA ALA A 12 7.46 4.25 31.63
C ALA A 12 8.15 5.19 30.64
N LEU A 13 7.69 6.44 30.54
CA LEU A 13 8.34 7.46 29.73
C LEU A 13 9.74 7.80 30.26
N ASN A 14 9.90 7.93 31.60
CA ASN A 14 11.19 8.17 32.22
C ASN A 14 12.15 6.99 32.03
N TRP A 15 11.64 5.76 32.05
CA TRP A 15 12.44 4.58 31.76
C TRP A 15 12.85 4.54 30.28
N LEU A 16 11.94 4.76 29.36
CA LEU A 16 12.20 4.81 27.92
C LEU A 16 13.20 5.91 27.53
N ALA A 17 13.19 7.04 28.25
CA ALA A 17 14.14 8.13 28.00
C ALA A 17 15.60 7.73 28.26
N GLN A 18 15.85 6.67 29.04
CA GLN A 18 17.19 6.12 29.26
C GLN A 18 17.67 5.26 28.07
N TYR A 19 16.76 4.89 27.16
CA TYR A 19 17.02 4.05 25.99
C TYR A 19 16.51 4.74 24.72
N PRO A 20 17.21 5.76 24.20
CA PRO A 20 16.72 6.60 23.09
C PRO A 20 16.42 5.80 21.82
N ASP A 21 17.18 4.75 21.51
CA ASP A 21 16.96 3.90 20.35
C ASP A 21 15.68 3.08 20.47
N VAL A 22 15.40 2.55 21.65
CA VAL A 22 14.16 1.82 21.95
C VAL A 22 12.96 2.76 21.88
N PHE A 23 13.12 3.97 22.43
CA PHE A 23 12.09 5.00 22.38
C PHE A 23 11.79 5.43 20.94
N ALA A 24 12.82 5.65 20.11
CA ALA A 24 12.68 5.99 18.70
C ALA A 24 11.96 4.87 17.94
N SER A 25 12.37 3.61 18.13
CA SER A 25 11.71 2.44 17.52
C SER A 25 10.23 2.35 17.90
N LEU A 26 9.90 2.58 19.18
CA LEU A 26 8.51 2.60 19.64
C LEU A 26 7.71 3.73 18.99
N MET A 27 8.30 4.91 18.85
CA MET A 27 7.63 6.07 18.23
C MET A 27 7.40 5.84 16.74
N TYR A 28 8.38 5.29 16.02
CA TYR A 28 8.22 4.91 14.61
C TYR A 28 7.10 3.87 14.45
N PHE A 29 7.09 2.83 15.27
CA PHE A 29 6.02 1.84 15.26
C PHE A 29 4.65 2.47 15.52
N ALA A 30 4.51 3.28 16.57
CA ALA A 30 3.25 3.94 16.93
C ALA A 30 2.77 4.95 15.89
N SER A 31 3.66 5.44 15.03
CA SER A 31 3.36 6.35 13.93
C SER A 31 3.10 5.62 12.61
N GLY A 32 3.19 4.28 12.58
CA GLY A 32 3.01 3.47 11.38
C GLY A 32 4.23 3.39 10.46
N HIS A 33 5.38 3.92 10.89
CA HIS A 33 6.65 3.85 10.16
C HIS A 33 7.41 2.57 10.53
N TYR A 34 6.82 1.43 10.22
CA TYR A 34 7.32 0.11 10.64
C TYR A 34 8.72 -0.21 10.09
N ASP A 35 9.03 0.25 8.89
CA ASP A 35 10.34 0.13 8.24
C ASP A 35 11.47 0.84 8.98
N GLN A 36 11.15 1.89 9.74
CA GLN A 36 12.11 2.66 10.54
C GLN A 36 12.16 2.20 12.01
N ALA A 37 11.21 1.36 12.43
CA ALA A 37 11.11 0.89 13.81
C ALA A 37 12.14 -0.21 14.18
N GLY A 38 12.97 -0.66 13.22
CA GLY A 38 14.00 -1.66 13.42
C GLY A 38 13.46 -3.03 13.87
N ILE A 39 14.33 -3.86 14.45
CA ILE A 39 14.00 -5.23 14.87
C ILE A 39 12.81 -5.27 15.87
N LEU A 40 12.72 -4.33 16.78
CA LEU A 40 11.60 -4.26 17.74
C LEU A 40 10.27 -3.99 17.01
N GLY A 41 10.27 -3.10 16.04
CA GLY A 41 9.11 -2.84 15.21
C GLY A 41 8.64 -4.08 14.44
N GLU A 42 9.58 -4.83 13.87
CA GLU A 42 9.28 -6.09 13.18
C GLU A 42 8.67 -7.14 14.12
N ILE A 43 9.23 -7.30 15.33
CA ILE A 43 8.72 -8.25 16.32
C ILE A 43 7.30 -7.87 16.74
N ILE A 44 7.04 -6.60 17.04
CA ILE A 44 5.73 -6.13 17.46
C ILE A 44 4.71 -6.29 16.33
N GLN A 45 5.08 -5.95 15.10
CA GLN A 45 4.23 -6.11 13.93
C GLN A 45 3.86 -7.58 13.70
N ARG A 46 4.83 -8.51 13.83
CA ARG A 46 4.58 -9.95 13.74
C ARG A 46 3.65 -10.45 14.83
N ALA A 47 3.83 -9.97 16.06
CA ALA A 47 2.98 -10.34 17.18
C ALA A 47 1.54 -9.86 16.99
N ASP A 48 1.35 -8.64 16.47
CA ASP A 48 0.03 -8.08 16.17
C ASP A 48 -0.65 -8.88 15.04
N GLN A 49 0.05 -9.18 13.96
CA GLN A 49 -0.46 -9.99 12.85
C GLN A 49 -0.82 -11.42 13.30
N ALA A 50 0.01 -12.04 14.14
CA ALA A 50 -0.27 -13.36 14.69
C ALA A 50 -1.50 -13.33 15.61
N SER A 51 -1.66 -12.30 16.41
CA SER A 51 -2.83 -12.09 17.26
C SER A 51 -4.12 -11.94 16.45
N VAL A 52 -4.09 -11.13 15.41
CA VAL A 52 -5.22 -10.92 14.50
C VAL A 52 -5.58 -12.23 13.77
N ALA A 53 -4.57 -12.94 13.23
CA ALA A 53 -4.78 -14.22 12.56
C ALA A 53 -5.40 -15.27 13.49
N ASN A 54 -4.92 -15.36 14.71
CA ASN A 54 -5.45 -16.29 15.72
C ASN A 54 -6.92 -15.98 16.07
N ASN A 55 -7.26 -14.71 16.20
CA ASN A 55 -8.64 -14.28 16.53
C ASN A 55 -9.62 -14.45 15.35
N LEU A 56 -9.12 -14.40 14.12
CA LEU A 56 -9.94 -14.54 12.90
C LEU A 56 -9.93 -15.96 12.31
N GLY A 57 -9.34 -16.94 13.01
CA GLY A 57 -9.24 -18.34 12.55
C GLY A 57 -8.26 -18.56 11.41
N GLY A 58 -7.28 -17.67 11.24
CA GLY A 58 -6.22 -17.80 10.26
C GLY A 58 -5.12 -18.79 10.68
N ASP A 59 -4.40 -19.35 9.69
CA ASP A 59 -3.29 -20.25 9.93
C ASP A 59 -2.01 -19.49 10.26
N ILE A 60 -1.60 -19.51 11.53
CA ILE A 60 -0.40 -18.83 12.07
C ILE A 60 0.88 -19.34 11.38
N ASN A 61 0.92 -20.60 10.95
CA ASN A 61 2.11 -21.18 10.30
C ASN A 61 2.41 -20.53 8.95
N LYS A 62 1.38 -20.01 8.26
CA LYS A 62 1.56 -19.25 7.01
C LYS A 62 2.18 -17.87 7.19
N LEU A 63 2.19 -17.34 8.42
CA LEU A 63 2.82 -16.05 8.76
C LEU A 63 4.33 -16.18 8.99
N HIS A 64 4.82 -17.37 9.38
CA HIS A 64 6.23 -17.59 9.71
C HIS A 64 7.14 -17.74 8.49
N ASP A 65 6.61 -18.19 7.36
CA ASP A 65 7.42 -18.55 6.17
C ASP A 65 7.58 -17.42 5.14
N ARG A 66 6.99 -16.24 5.39
CA ARG A 66 7.08 -15.13 4.43
C ARG A 66 8.09 -14.09 4.90
N PRO A 67 9.14 -13.80 4.11
CA PRO A 67 9.95 -12.60 4.32
C PRO A 67 8.99 -11.39 4.31
N GLN A 68 9.04 -10.58 5.36
CA GLN A 68 8.19 -9.39 5.46
C GLN A 68 8.61 -8.36 4.41
N THR A 69 8.05 -8.53 3.24
CA THR A 69 8.15 -7.52 2.20
C THR A 69 7.20 -6.38 2.60
N SER A 70 7.69 -5.15 2.68
CA SER A 70 6.85 -3.99 2.99
C SER A 70 5.64 -3.89 2.05
N LEU A 71 4.53 -3.34 2.53
CA LEU A 71 3.29 -3.23 1.73
C LEU A 71 3.53 -2.59 0.34
N PRO A 72 4.34 -1.53 0.18
CA PRO A 72 4.66 -1.00 -1.15
C PRO A 72 5.33 -2.00 -2.08
N LYS A 73 6.26 -2.78 -1.57
CA LYS A 73 6.88 -3.85 -2.37
C LYS A 73 5.88 -4.94 -2.76
N GLN A 74 4.96 -5.24 -1.87
CA GLN A 74 3.90 -6.21 -2.16
C GLN A 74 2.91 -5.68 -3.20
N ILE A 75 2.55 -4.40 -3.14
CA ILE A 75 1.76 -3.71 -4.15
C ILE A 75 2.49 -3.76 -5.51
N LEU A 76 3.80 -3.50 -5.53
CA LEU A 76 4.60 -3.57 -6.76
C LEU A 76 4.65 -4.99 -7.34
N ILE A 77 4.78 -6.02 -6.50
CA ILE A 77 4.73 -7.43 -6.92
C ILE A 77 3.34 -7.75 -7.50
N ALA A 78 2.27 -7.35 -6.81
CA ALA A 78 0.90 -7.51 -7.28
C ALA A 78 0.70 -6.84 -8.64
N LEU A 79 1.14 -5.58 -8.77
CA LEU A 79 1.01 -4.82 -10.00
C LEU A 79 1.77 -5.48 -11.17
N ARG A 80 3.00 -5.95 -10.95
CA ARG A 80 3.77 -6.70 -11.96
C ARG A 80 3.07 -7.98 -12.39
N HIS A 81 2.53 -8.73 -11.42
CA HIS A 81 1.75 -9.93 -11.73
C HIS A 81 0.52 -9.61 -12.56
N LEU A 82 -0.26 -8.62 -12.15
CA LEU A 82 -1.47 -8.20 -12.84
C LEU A 82 -1.18 -7.69 -14.26
N LEU A 83 -0.12 -6.92 -14.46
CA LEU A 83 0.30 -6.42 -15.78
C LEU A 83 0.64 -7.57 -16.76
N THR A 84 1.16 -8.67 -16.24
CA THR A 84 1.56 -9.80 -17.08
C THR A 84 0.45 -10.84 -17.31
N GLN A 85 -0.54 -10.91 -16.41
CA GLN A 85 -1.52 -12.01 -16.41
C GLN A 85 -2.97 -11.54 -16.60
N ASP A 86 -3.36 -10.39 -16.01
CA ASP A 86 -4.78 -10.07 -15.83
C ASP A 86 -5.22 -8.73 -16.43
N LEU A 87 -4.30 -7.76 -16.60
CA LEU A 87 -4.66 -6.44 -17.08
C LEU A 87 -4.67 -6.39 -18.60
N LYS A 88 -5.75 -5.86 -19.15
CA LYS A 88 -5.87 -5.57 -20.58
C LYS A 88 -5.41 -4.14 -20.83
N LEU A 89 -4.41 -3.97 -21.68
CA LEU A 89 -3.89 -2.64 -22.05
C LEU A 89 -4.17 -2.35 -23.52
N ASN A 90 -4.42 -1.07 -23.83
CA ASN A 90 -4.55 -0.55 -25.20
C ASN A 90 -5.62 -1.25 -26.05
N THR A 91 -6.67 -1.78 -25.41
CA THR A 91 -7.76 -2.49 -26.11
C THR A 91 -9.12 -1.91 -25.71
N PRO A 92 -10.20 -2.17 -26.46
CA PRO A 92 -11.54 -1.81 -26.03
C PRO A 92 -11.87 -2.46 -24.67
N GLY A 93 -12.37 -1.68 -23.71
CA GLY A 93 -12.62 -2.14 -22.34
C GLY A 93 -11.35 -2.37 -21.53
N ALA A 94 -10.25 -1.70 -21.89
CA ALA A 94 -8.97 -1.82 -21.20
C ALA A 94 -9.03 -1.45 -19.72
N ASP A 95 -8.17 -2.07 -18.95
CA ASP A 95 -7.87 -1.68 -17.56
C ASP A 95 -6.86 -0.52 -17.51
N GLY A 96 -6.25 -0.18 -18.66
CA GLY A 96 -5.30 0.91 -18.77
C GLY A 96 -4.70 1.10 -20.15
N TRP A 97 -3.86 2.10 -20.25
CA TRP A 97 -3.19 2.49 -21.50
C TRP A 97 -1.71 2.73 -21.25
N LEU A 98 -0.89 2.13 -22.09
CA LEU A 98 0.54 2.37 -22.15
C LEU A 98 0.81 3.41 -23.25
N THR A 99 1.37 4.53 -22.85
CA THR A 99 1.85 5.60 -23.75
C THR A 99 3.38 5.60 -23.80
N GLN A 100 3.98 6.50 -24.57
CA GLN A 100 5.44 6.65 -24.61
C GLN A 100 6.02 7.10 -23.24
N ASP A 101 5.25 7.87 -22.49
CA ASP A 101 5.74 8.56 -21.28
C ASP A 101 5.30 7.88 -19.97
N ALA A 102 4.22 7.10 -19.99
CA ALA A 102 3.66 6.55 -18.76
C ALA A 102 2.70 5.38 -19.03
N LEU A 103 2.48 4.61 -17.97
CA LEU A 103 1.40 3.64 -17.88
C LEU A 103 0.23 4.26 -17.12
N TRP A 104 -0.92 4.31 -17.74
CA TRP A 104 -2.16 4.86 -17.20
C TRP A 104 -3.12 3.74 -16.86
N LEU A 105 -3.51 3.59 -15.61
CA LEU A 105 -4.36 2.49 -15.14
C LEU A 105 -5.68 3.01 -14.58
N VAL A 106 -6.80 2.38 -14.94
CA VAL A 106 -8.12 2.73 -14.40
C VAL A 106 -8.12 2.51 -12.89
N SER A 107 -8.19 3.60 -12.13
CA SER A 107 -7.89 3.62 -10.70
C SER A 107 -8.69 2.59 -9.90
N LYS A 108 -10.01 2.53 -10.09
CA LYS A 108 -10.87 1.60 -9.36
C LYS A 108 -10.57 0.14 -9.72
N ASN A 109 -10.52 -0.19 -11.01
CA ASN A 109 -10.34 -1.57 -11.46
C ASN A 109 -9.01 -2.15 -10.98
N VAL A 110 -7.94 -1.37 -11.13
CA VAL A 110 -6.61 -1.83 -10.76
C VAL A 110 -6.44 -1.98 -9.25
N THR A 111 -6.96 -1.03 -8.46
CA THR A 111 -6.88 -1.16 -6.99
C THR A 111 -7.71 -2.31 -6.46
N ASP A 112 -8.88 -2.57 -7.04
CA ASP A 112 -9.69 -3.73 -6.67
C ASP A 112 -8.96 -5.05 -6.99
N LYS A 113 -8.29 -5.14 -8.15
CA LYS A 113 -7.49 -6.30 -8.55
C LYS A 113 -6.23 -6.46 -7.66
N ILE A 114 -5.51 -5.37 -7.35
CA ILE A 114 -4.36 -5.39 -6.43
C ILE A 114 -4.80 -5.91 -5.06
N ARG A 115 -5.92 -5.39 -4.53
CA ARG A 115 -6.46 -5.83 -3.24
C ARG A 115 -6.83 -7.30 -3.26
N ALA A 116 -7.53 -7.76 -4.30
CA ALA A 116 -7.90 -9.16 -4.44
C ALA A 116 -6.67 -10.07 -4.48
N TYR A 117 -5.65 -9.71 -5.24
CA TYR A 117 -4.39 -10.45 -5.29
C TYR A 117 -3.71 -10.52 -3.92
N LEU A 118 -3.57 -9.38 -3.23
CA LEU A 118 -2.94 -9.32 -1.91
C LEU A 118 -3.72 -10.14 -0.87
N MET A 119 -5.05 -10.08 -0.89
CA MET A 119 -5.89 -10.89 -0.01
C MET A 119 -5.72 -12.40 -0.28
N GLN A 120 -5.62 -12.82 -1.55
CA GLN A 120 -5.32 -14.23 -1.89
C GLN A 120 -3.95 -14.67 -1.36
N GLN A 121 -3.01 -13.71 -1.26
CA GLN A 121 -1.70 -13.95 -0.65
C GLN A 121 -1.73 -13.88 0.89
N GLY A 122 -2.91 -13.68 1.52
CA GLY A 122 -3.06 -13.56 2.97
C GLY A 122 -2.58 -12.22 3.53
N ILE A 123 -2.48 -11.18 2.69
CA ILE A 123 -2.05 -9.85 3.06
C ILE A 123 -3.29 -8.99 3.27
N SER A 124 -3.45 -8.45 4.47
CA SER A 124 -4.55 -7.54 4.78
C SER A 124 -4.26 -6.14 4.23
N VAL A 125 -5.18 -5.61 3.45
CA VAL A 125 -5.09 -4.27 2.86
C VAL A 125 -6.34 -3.48 3.23
N ALA A 126 -6.19 -2.18 3.46
CA ALA A 126 -7.31 -1.30 3.77
C ALA A 126 -8.39 -1.39 2.68
N SER A 127 -9.66 -1.47 3.11
CA SER A 127 -10.81 -1.55 2.20
C SER A 127 -11.03 -0.25 1.39
N GLN A 128 -10.57 0.88 1.92
CA GLN A 128 -10.70 2.19 1.28
C GLN A 128 -9.61 2.41 0.24
N ASN A 129 -10.00 2.75 -0.98
CA ASN A 129 -9.05 3.03 -2.07
C ASN A 129 -8.13 4.22 -1.77
N SER A 130 -8.62 5.24 -1.05
CA SER A 130 -7.82 6.41 -0.67
C SER A 130 -6.54 6.01 0.08
N ARG A 131 -6.64 5.10 1.05
CA ARG A 131 -5.47 4.63 1.80
C ARG A 131 -4.46 3.88 0.93
N LEU A 132 -4.95 3.10 -0.04
CA LEU A 132 -4.07 2.43 -0.99
C LEU A 132 -3.39 3.44 -1.92
N PHE A 133 -4.11 4.48 -2.34
CA PHE A 133 -3.53 5.57 -3.13
C PHE A 133 -2.48 6.35 -2.36
N ASP A 134 -2.75 6.68 -1.08
CA ASP A 134 -1.82 7.38 -0.20
C ASP A 134 -0.53 6.56 -0.04
N GLU A 135 -0.65 5.24 0.15
CA GLU A 135 0.50 4.33 0.23
C GLU A 135 1.29 4.28 -1.08
N MET A 136 0.61 4.16 -2.21
CA MET A 136 1.26 4.15 -3.53
C MET A 136 1.95 5.50 -3.84
N GLN A 137 1.35 6.61 -3.46
CA GLN A 137 1.90 7.95 -3.67
C GLN A 137 3.11 8.21 -2.77
N SER A 138 3.02 7.91 -1.47
CA SER A 138 4.11 8.12 -0.51
C SER A 138 5.38 7.35 -0.87
N HIS A 139 5.21 6.18 -1.52
CA HIS A 139 6.32 5.35 -1.98
C HIS A 139 6.65 5.52 -3.47
N ARG A 140 6.13 6.57 -4.11
CA ARG A 140 6.39 6.93 -5.50
C ARG A 140 6.09 5.81 -6.51
N LEU A 141 5.11 4.97 -6.21
CA LEU A 141 4.61 3.96 -7.15
C LEU A 141 3.69 4.58 -8.20
N ILE A 142 3.09 5.73 -7.88
CA ILE A 142 2.28 6.53 -8.78
C ILE A 142 2.75 7.98 -8.76
N GLU A 143 2.58 8.66 -9.87
CA GLU A 143 2.87 10.08 -10.03
C GLU A 143 1.61 10.90 -9.70
N PRO A 144 1.67 11.81 -8.71
CA PRO A 144 0.53 12.65 -8.36
C PRO A 144 0.24 13.71 -9.44
N THR A 145 -0.97 14.24 -9.40
CA THR A 145 -1.32 15.44 -10.18
C THR A 145 -0.56 16.66 -9.68
N PRO A 146 -0.52 17.78 -10.43
CA PRO A 146 0.06 19.03 -9.97
C PRO A 146 -0.56 19.57 -8.66
N ASP A 147 -1.81 19.19 -8.36
CA ASP A 147 -2.52 19.53 -7.11
C ASP A 147 -2.31 18.46 -6.02
N ASP A 148 -1.27 17.64 -6.15
CA ASP A 148 -0.89 16.57 -5.19
C ASP A 148 -2.00 15.52 -4.94
N ARG A 149 -2.77 15.19 -5.97
CA ARG A 149 -3.78 14.12 -5.92
C ARG A 149 -3.25 12.87 -6.59
N ALA A 150 -3.52 11.72 -6.00
CA ALA A 150 -3.13 10.41 -6.54
C ALA A 150 -3.83 10.06 -7.87
N VAL A 151 -5.01 10.59 -8.08
CA VAL A 151 -5.88 10.20 -9.20
C VAL A 151 -6.02 11.33 -10.22
N TRP A 152 -5.68 11.02 -11.45
CA TRP A 152 -5.83 11.89 -12.61
C TRP A 152 -7.22 11.73 -13.23
N ARG A 153 -7.81 12.83 -13.67
CA ARG A 153 -9.02 12.82 -14.51
C ARG A 153 -8.62 13.11 -15.94
N CYS A 154 -8.79 12.13 -16.83
CA CYS A 154 -8.34 12.20 -18.20
C CYS A 154 -9.41 11.71 -19.16
N LYS A 155 -9.42 12.28 -20.36
CA LYS A 155 -10.11 11.70 -21.52
C LYS A 155 -9.09 10.87 -22.29
N VAL A 156 -9.47 9.63 -22.59
CA VAL A 156 -8.65 8.76 -23.42
C VAL A 156 -9.22 8.76 -24.82
N ALA A 157 -8.42 9.10 -25.79
CA ALA A 157 -8.77 9.07 -27.20
C ALA A 157 -7.75 8.22 -27.97
N THR A 158 -8.24 7.43 -28.91
CA THR A 158 -7.43 6.73 -29.91
C THR A 158 -7.90 7.14 -31.30
N ASP A 159 -7.14 6.80 -32.33
CA ASP A 159 -7.48 7.14 -33.71
C ASP A 159 -8.87 6.63 -34.14
N THR A 160 -9.33 5.54 -33.54
CA THR A 160 -10.59 4.88 -33.84
C THR A 160 -11.67 5.03 -32.81
N TRP A 161 -11.36 5.61 -31.61
CA TRP A 161 -12.27 5.67 -30.50
C TRP A 161 -12.04 6.91 -29.63
N VAL A 162 -13.05 7.74 -29.54
CA VAL A 162 -13.05 8.96 -28.72
C VAL A 162 -14.27 8.91 -27.79
N PRO A 163 -14.15 8.37 -26.60
CA PRO A 163 -15.26 8.37 -25.64
C PRO A 163 -15.53 9.79 -25.12
N ASN A 164 -16.80 10.09 -24.92
CA ASN A 164 -17.20 11.34 -24.26
C ASN A 164 -17.13 11.25 -22.72
N THR A 165 -16.41 10.27 -22.18
CA THR A 165 -16.36 9.97 -20.75
C THR A 165 -14.97 10.26 -20.20
N GLU A 166 -14.91 10.89 -19.03
CA GLU A 166 -13.68 11.03 -18.27
C GLU A 166 -13.40 9.75 -17.46
N PHE A 167 -12.14 9.36 -17.47
CA PHE A 167 -11.64 8.26 -16.68
C PHE A 167 -10.86 8.79 -15.47
N THR A 168 -10.96 8.07 -14.37
CA THR A 168 -10.09 8.27 -13.22
C THR A 168 -8.91 7.29 -13.31
N LEU A 169 -7.71 7.82 -13.47
CA LEU A 169 -6.51 7.05 -13.78
C LEU A 169 -5.43 7.25 -12.73
N LEU A 170 -4.63 6.21 -12.52
CA LEU A 170 -3.34 6.28 -11.83
C LEU A 170 -2.25 6.39 -12.89
N LYS A 171 -1.31 7.30 -12.70
CA LYS A 171 -0.14 7.47 -13.57
C LYS A 171 1.06 6.78 -12.95
N ILE A 172 1.66 5.87 -13.68
CA ILE A 172 2.89 5.18 -13.29
C ILE A 172 3.96 5.57 -14.30
N SER A 173 5.03 6.21 -13.81
CA SER A 173 6.19 6.53 -14.63
C SER A 173 7.08 5.29 -14.79
N PRO A 174 7.78 5.17 -15.92
CA PRO A 174 8.70 4.06 -16.18
C PRO A 174 9.88 4.07 -15.20
#